data_0c6235395b0651cac47d4d4faa290f2d
#
_entry.id   0c6235395b0651cac47d4d4faa290f2d
#
_cell.length_a   1.000
_cell.length_b   1.000
_cell.length_c   1.000
_cell.angle_alpha   90.00
_cell.angle_beta   90.00
_cell.angle_gamma   90.00
#
_symmetry.space_group_name_H-M   'P 1'
#
loop_
_entity.id
_entity.type
_entity.pdbx_description
1 polymer ?
#
loop_
_entity_poly.entity_id
_entity_poly.type
_entity_poly.pdbx_seq_one_letter_code
_entity_poly.pdbx_strand_id
1 'polypeptide(L)'
;MASKFFAILSRLKYINRWALMRNTHNENLSEHTLDTAYIAQALVIIDKNHFGGKLNPEHAAVLAMYHDVSEILTGDMPTPVKYFNADLKKAYKAAEKSASEKLINHLPDDMKIEIGGYIDPVCDDEYMPFIKAADRLSAIIKCIEERKTGNREFIAAEETQMKAIKEMNLPAANVFIEEFLPAYSLSLDELN
;
A
#
# COMPACT_ATOMS: atom_id res chain seq x y z
N MET A 1 -15.70 -28.24 4.66
CA MET A 1 -14.49 -28.15 3.83
C MET A 1 -13.51 -27.20 4.49
N ALA A 2 -12.19 -27.38 4.31
CA ALA A 2 -11.22 -26.42 4.85
C ALA A 2 -11.32 -25.09 4.10
N SER A 3 -11.27 -23.95 4.83
CA SER A 3 -11.17 -22.63 4.23
C SER A 3 -9.83 -22.48 3.50
N LYS A 4 -9.87 -21.87 2.32
CA LYS A 4 -8.67 -21.64 1.50
C LYS A 4 -8.11 -20.22 1.65
N PHE A 5 -8.80 -19.34 2.37
CA PHE A 5 -8.51 -17.92 2.42
C PHE A 5 -7.05 -17.62 2.78
N PHE A 6 -6.57 -18.09 3.93
CA PHE A 6 -5.21 -17.82 4.38
C PHE A 6 -4.12 -18.49 3.52
N ALA A 7 -4.45 -19.65 2.91
CA ALA A 7 -3.53 -20.27 1.96
C ALA A 7 -3.40 -19.44 0.67
N ILE A 8 -4.48 -18.80 0.24
CA ILE A 8 -4.45 -17.86 -0.90
C ILE A 8 -3.73 -16.58 -0.46
N LEU A 9 -4.09 -16.01 0.69
CA LEU A 9 -3.47 -14.78 1.23
C LEU A 9 -1.94 -14.90 1.30
N SER A 10 -1.43 -16.05 1.74
CA SER A 10 0.02 -16.30 1.81
C SER A 10 0.75 -16.23 0.46
N ARG A 11 0.02 -16.15 -0.65
CA ARG A 11 0.61 -16.03 -2.00
C ARG A 11 1.00 -14.59 -2.38
N LEU A 12 0.65 -13.57 -1.58
CA LEU A 12 1.14 -12.19 -1.74
C LEU A 12 2.67 -12.15 -1.91
N LYS A 13 3.40 -13.01 -1.19
CA LYS A 13 4.86 -13.13 -1.29
C LYS A 13 5.40 -13.57 -2.65
N TYR A 14 4.54 -14.05 -3.55
CA TYR A 14 4.94 -14.47 -4.91
C TYR A 14 4.58 -13.42 -5.98
N ILE A 15 3.91 -12.33 -5.60
CA ILE A 15 3.55 -11.24 -6.51
C ILE A 15 4.59 -10.15 -6.36
N ASN A 16 5.43 -9.98 -7.37
CA ASN A 16 6.44 -8.93 -7.40
C ASN A 16 5.82 -7.63 -7.90
N ARG A 17 6.18 -6.54 -7.25
CA ARG A 17 5.87 -5.16 -7.66
C ARG A 17 6.94 -4.65 -8.63
N TRP A 18 6.66 -3.52 -9.28
CA TRP A 18 7.59 -2.87 -10.21
C TRP A 18 8.00 -3.73 -11.40
N ALA A 19 7.07 -4.54 -11.93
CA ALA A 19 7.35 -5.56 -12.96
C ALA A 19 7.96 -5.02 -14.27
N LEU A 20 7.78 -3.72 -14.60
CA LEU A 20 8.38 -3.07 -15.77
C LEU A 20 9.73 -2.41 -15.47
N MET A 21 10.18 -2.42 -14.23
CA MET A 21 11.40 -1.75 -13.79
C MET A 21 12.50 -2.77 -13.52
N ARG A 22 13.75 -2.40 -13.78
CA ARG A 22 14.90 -3.21 -13.40
C ARG A 22 15.22 -2.95 -11.93
N ASN A 23 14.80 -3.87 -11.07
CA ASN A 23 15.03 -3.81 -9.64
C ASN A 23 16.44 -4.30 -9.27
N THR A 24 17.08 -3.67 -8.28
CA THR A 24 18.28 -4.22 -7.61
C THR A 24 17.86 -5.17 -6.49
N HIS A 25 16.76 -4.90 -5.84
CA HIS A 25 16.10 -5.76 -4.86
C HIS A 25 14.63 -5.92 -5.22
N ASN A 26 14.15 -7.16 -5.37
CA ASN A 26 12.73 -7.39 -5.64
C ASN A 26 11.90 -7.11 -4.39
N GLU A 27 10.84 -6.33 -4.57
CA GLU A 27 9.81 -6.11 -3.56
C GLU A 27 8.58 -6.95 -3.94
N ASN A 28 8.04 -7.72 -3.00
CA ASN A 28 6.79 -8.44 -3.18
C ASN A 28 5.63 -7.76 -2.42
N LEU A 29 4.40 -8.14 -2.76
CA LEU A 29 3.22 -7.55 -2.13
C LEU A 29 3.13 -7.76 -0.61
N SER A 30 3.74 -8.83 -0.05
CA SER A 30 3.72 -9.03 1.40
C SER A 30 4.61 -8.02 2.13
N GLU A 31 5.78 -7.72 1.58
CA GLU A 31 6.71 -6.70 2.11
C GLU A 31 6.05 -5.33 2.03
N HIS A 32 5.58 -4.94 0.83
CA HIS A 32 4.86 -3.69 0.62
C HIS A 32 3.65 -3.51 1.56
N THR A 33 2.84 -4.54 1.71
CA THR A 33 1.65 -4.51 2.56
C THR A 33 2.02 -4.26 4.02
N LEU A 34 3.11 -4.87 4.52
CA LEU A 34 3.57 -4.67 5.88
C LEU A 34 4.07 -3.24 6.09
N ASP A 35 4.90 -2.74 5.18
CA ASP A 35 5.41 -1.37 5.23
C ASP A 35 4.28 -0.34 5.16
N THR A 36 3.32 -0.55 4.25
CA THR A 36 2.12 0.29 4.14
C THR A 36 1.31 0.29 5.43
N ALA A 37 1.18 -0.85 6.12
CA ALA A 37 0.46 -0.94 7.38
C ALA A 37 1.16 -0.15 8.50
N TYR A 38 2.48 -0.25 8.64
CA TYR A 38 3.24 0.55 9.60
C TYR A 38 3.11 2.05 9.33
N ILE A 39 3.22 2.45 8.07
CA ILE A 39 3.13 3.85 7.68
C ILE A 39 1.71 4.39 7.89
N ALA A 40 0.67 3.64 7.52
CA ALA A 40 -0.72 4.04 7.73
C ALA A 40 -1.03 4.27 9.21
N GLN A 41 -0.56 3.36 10.08
CA GLN A 41 -0.66 3.52 11.52
C GLN A 41 0.04 4.80 11.99
N ALA A 42 1.29 5.01 11.55
CA ALA A 42 2.06 6.18 11.92
C ALA A 42 1.39 7.49 11.48
N LEU A 43 0.87 7.55 10.26
CA LEU A 43 0.16 8.72 9.75
C LEU A 43 -1.07 9.08 10.59
N VAL A 44 -1.86 8.09 11.01
CA VAL A 44 -3.02 8.33 11.88
C VAL A 44 -2.59 8.75 13.29
N ILE A 45 -1.49 8.22 13.83
CA ILE A 45 -0.91 8.67 15.11
C ILE A 45 -0.43 10.13 15.00
N ILE A 46 0.26 10.48 13.92
CA ILE A 46 0.71 11.86 13.65
C ILE A 46 -0.50 12.79 13.58
N ASP A 47 -1.52 12.42 12.82
CA ASP A 47 -2.75 13.20 12.68
C ASP A 47 -3.43 13.43 14.05
N LYS A 48 -3.55 12.38 14.84
CA LYS A 48 -4.12 12.46 16.19
C LYS A 48 -3.33 13.39 17.11
N ASN A 49 -2.00 13.29 17.09
CA ASN A 49 -1.15 14.01 18.04
C ASN A 49 -0.91 15.47 17.65
N HIS A 50 -0.87 15.78 16.36
CA HIS A 50 -0.50 17.12 15.87
C HIS A 50 -1.68 17.91 15.31
N PHE A 51 -2.74 17.23 14.84
CA PHE A 51 -3.84 17.88 14.12
C PHE A 51 -5.22 17.60 14.73
N GLY A 52 -5.28 16.83 15.84
CA GLY A 52 -6.51 16.57 16.57
C GLY A 52 -7.42 15.52 15.91
N GLY A 53 -6.89 14.70 15.03
CA GLY A 53 -7.58 13.57 14.41
C GLY A 53 -8.11 12.57 15.44
N LYS A 54 -9.15 11.83 15.06
CA LYS A 54 -9.85 10.90 15.95
C LYS A 54 -9.89 9.46 15.45
N LEU A 55 -9.26 9.20 14.31
CA LEU A 55 -9.21 7.86 13.72
C LEU A 55 -8.45 6.89 14.61
N ASN A 56 -8.79 5.62 14.51
CA ASN A 56 -8.10 4.55 15.23
C ASN A 56 -6.89 4.08 14.42
N PRO A 57 -5.65 4.23 14.93
CA PRO A 57 -4.45 3.84 14.20
C PRO A 57 -4.33 2.32 13.99
N GLU A 58 -4.83 1.50 14.91
CA GLU A 58 -4.84 0.04 14.75
C GLU A 58 -5.76 -0.38 13.60
N HIS A 59 -6.91 0.28 13.47
CA HIS A 59 -7.84 0.04 12.36
C HIS A 59 -7.23 0.44 11.02
N ALA A 60 -6.55 1.58 10.96
CA ALA A 60 -5.81 2.01 9.75
C ALA A 60 -4.77 0.98 9.31
N ALA A 61 -4.00 0.43 10.27
CA ALA A 61 -3.02 -0.63 9.98
C ALA A 61 -3.69 -1.87 9.38
N VAL A 62 -4.81 -2.32 9.97
CA VAL A 62 -5.52 -3.49 9.47
C VAL A 62 -6.11 -3.26 8.08
N LEU A 63 -6.73 -2.10 7.83
CA LEU A 63 -7.21 -1.74 6.48
C LEU A 63 -6.07 -1.76 5.47
N ALA A 64 -4.91 -1.20 5.82
CA ALA A 64 -3.73 -1.20 4.97
C ALA A 64 -3.19 -2.61 4.71
N MET A 65 -3.31 -3.56 5.66
CA MET A 65 -2.94 -4.97 5.44
C MET A 65 -3.77 -5.65 4.33
N TYR A 66 -4.97 -5.16 4.06
CA TYR A 66 -5.86 -5.76 3.07
C TYR A 66 -6.04 -4.93 1.80
N HIS A 67 -5.40 -3.75 1.69
CA HIS A 67 -5.69 -2.78 0.61
C HIS A 67 -5.44 -3.33 -0.81
N ASP A 68 -4.40 -4.15 -0.99
CA ASP A 68 -4.00 -4.75 -2.27
C ASP A 68 -4.25 -6.27 -2.34
N VAL A 69 -5.06 -6.82 -1.42
CA VAL A 69 -5.26 -8.28 -1.35
C VAL A 69 -5.89 -8.87 -2.61
N SER A 70 -6.68 -8.09 -3.35
CA SER A 70 -7.27 -8.49 -4.63
C SER A 70 -6.20 -8.82 -5.69
N GLU A 71 -5.01 -8.22 -5.58
CA GLU A 71 -3.90 -8.42 -6.50
C GLU A 71 -3.29 -9.83 -6.45
N ILE A 72 -3.63 -10.64 -5.44
CA ILE A 72 -3.33 -12.07 -5.44
C ILE A 72 -3.92 -12.78 -6.68
N LEU A 73 -5.06 -12.30 -7.16
CA LEU A 73 -5.78 -12.88 -8.30
C LEU A 73 -5.58 -12.08 -9.59
N THR A 74 -5.40 -10.77 -9.51
CA THR A 74 -5.24 -9.90 -10.68
C THR A 74 -3.77 -9.65 -11.05
N GLY A 75 -2.84 -9.88 -10.11
CA GLY A 75 -1.46 -9.41 -10.19
C GLY A 75 -1.35 -7.92 -9.90
N ASP A 76 -0.16 -7.47 -9.50
CA ASP A 76 0.19 -6.04 -9.42
C ASP A 76 0.31 -5.48 -10.84
N MET A 77 -0.64 -4.62 -11.23
CA MET A 77 -0.62 -4.01 -12.56
C MET A 77 0.20 -2.73 -12.56
N PRO A 78 1.28 -2.68 -13.36
CA PRO A 78 2.10 -1.48 -13.45
C PRO A 78 1.28 -0.23 -13.78
N THR A 79 1.55 0.86 -13.06
CA THR A 79 0.83 2.14 -13.19
C THR A 79 0.65 2.62 -14.64
N PRO A 80 1.68 2.57 -15.54
CA PRO A 80 1.49 2.97 -16.94
C PRO A 80 0.47 2.12 -17.69
N VAL A 81 0.31 0.85 -17.32
CA VAL A 81 -0.69 -0.05 -17.93
C VAL A 81 -2.06 0.23 -17.32
N LYS A 82 -2.16 0.33 -15.99
CA LYS A 82 -3.42 0.58 -15.25
C LYS A 82 -4.12 1.88 -15.74
N TYR A 83 -3.36 2.89 -16.15
CA TYR A 83 -3.86 4.19 -16.60
C TYR A 83 -3.71 4.43 -18.10
N PHE A 84 -3.48 3.38 -18.91
CA PHE A 84 -3.29 3.50 -20.36
C PHE A 84 -4.50 4.15 -21.06
N ASN A 85 -5.73 3.76 -20.68
CA ASN A 85 -6.97 4.40 -21.10
C ASN A 85 -8.08 4.18 -20.06
N ALA A 86 -9.21 4.91 -20.24
CA ALA A 86 -10.35 4.85 -19.31
C ALA A 86 -11.02 3.47 -19.25
N ASP A 87 -11.10 2.77 -20.39
CA ASP A 87 -11.75 1.47 -20.48
C ASP A 87 -10.95 0.40 -19.74
N LEU A 88 -9.63 0.38 -19.90
CA LEU A 88 -8.75 -0.55 -19.17
C LEU A 88 -8.80 -0.28 -17.68
N LYS A 89 -8.75 0.99 -17.25
CA LYS A 89 -8.90 1.36 -15.85
C LYS A 89 -10.22 0.87 -15.25
N LYS A 90 -11.33 1.01 -15.98
CA LYS A 90 -12.65 0.53 -15.56
C LYS A 90 -12.71 -0.99 -15.49
N ALA A 91 -12.19 -1.67 -16.50
CA ALA A 91 -12.14 -3.13 -16.54
C ALA A 91 -11.29 -3.71 -15.40
N TYR A 92 -10.14 -3.09 -15.13
CA TYR A 92 -9.27 -3.52 -14.03
C TYR A 92 -9.94 -3.35 -12.67
N LYS A 93 -10.58 -2.20 -12.41
CA LYS A 93 -11.37 -2.01 -11.17
C LYS A 93 -12.48 -3.05 -10.99
N ALA A 94 -13.15 -3.43 -12.08
CA ALA A 94 -14.17 -4.50 -12.03
C ALA A 94 -13.54 -5.85 -11.71
N ALA A 95 -12.35 -6.13 -12.23
CA ALA A 95 -11.59 -7.35 -11.93
C ALA A 95 -11.12 -7.38 -10.46
N GLU A 96 -10.57 -6.26 -9.93
CA GLU A 96 -10.20 -6.11 -8.51
C GLU A 96 -11.41 -6.39 -7.60
N LYS A 97 -12.57 -5.80 -7.89
CA LYS A 97 -13.81 -6.04 -7.14
C LYS A 97 -14.21 -7.52 -7.16
N SER A 98 -14.23 -8.14 -8.33
CA SER A 98 -14.56 -9.57 -8.47
C SER A 98 -13.55 -10.46 -7.73
N ALA A 99 -12.27 -10.07 -7.71
CA ALA A 99 -11.23 -10.76 -6.96
C ALA A 99 -11.47 -10.66 -5.44
N SER A 100 -11.80 -9.47 -4.93
CA SER A 100 -12.18 -9.26 -3.52
C SER A 100 -13.37 -10.13 -3.11
N GLU A 101 -14.44 -10.14 -3.89
CA GLU A 101 -15.62 -10.97 -3.64
C GLU A 101 -15.27 -12.48 -3.61
N LYS A 102 -14.42 -12.96 -4.52
CA LYS A 102 -13.94 -14.33 -4.52
C LYS A 102 -13.12 -14.68 -3.27
N LEU A 103 -12.25 -13.77 -2.82
CA LEU A 103 -11.47 -13.98 -1.62
C LEU A 103 -12.35 -14.05 -0.38
N ILE A 104 -13.30 -13.13 -0.23
CA ILE A 104 -14.28 -13.11 0.88
C ILE A 104 -15.08 -14.43 0.89
N ASN A 105 -15.45 -14.97 -0.26
CA ASN A 105 -16.20 -16.24 -0.36
C ASN A 105 -15.38 -17.46 0.09
N HIS A 106 -14.06 -17.37 0.23
CA HIS A 106 -13.23 -18.42 0.82
C HIS A 106 -13.18 -18.39 2.35
N LEU A 107 -13.67 -17.30 2.98
CA LEU A 107 -13.79 -17.20 4.44
C LEU A 107 -14.92 -18.07 4.98
N PRO A 108 -14.78 -18.61 6.21
CA PRO A 108 -15.90 -19.13 6.98
C PRO A 108 -16.95 -18.02 7.22
N ASP A 109 -18.23 -18.41 7.32
CA ASP A 109 -19.31 -17.43 7.38
C ASP A 109 -19.24 -16.51 8.59
N ASP A 110 -18.75 -17.01 9.72
CA ASP A 110 -18.51 -16.24 10.96
C ASP A 110 -17.39 -15.20 10.87
N MET A 111 -16.51 -15.29 9.85
CA MET A 111 -15.40 -14.34 9.61
C MET A 111 -15.67 -13.37 8.45
N LYS A 112 -16.67 -13.64 7.61
CA LYS A 112 -16.93 -12.85 6.39
C LYS A 112 -17.25 -11.39 6.65
N ILE A 113 -18.02 -11.10 7.72
CA ILE A 113 -18.44 -9.73 8.02
C ILE A 113 -17.22 -8.92 8.43
N GLU A 114 -16.40 -9.43 9.32
CA GLU A 114 -15.28 -8.70 9.91
C GLU A 114 -14.11 -8.57 8.91
N ILE A 115 -13.58 -9.68 8.40
CA ILE A 115 -12.46 -9.66 7.46
C ILE A 115 -12.90 -9.11 6.09
N GLY A 116 -14.12 -9.42 5.65
CA GLY A 116 -14.66 -8.88 4.41
C GLY A 116 -14.78 -7.35 4.42
N GLY A 117 -15.10 -6.77 5.59
CA GLY A 117 -15.12 -5.32 5.80
C GLY A 117 -13.76 -4.66 5.62
N TYR A 118 -12.65 -5.34 5.91
CA TYR A 118 -11.30 -4.82 5.62
C TYR A 118 -10.90 -4.97 4.15
N ILE A 119 -11.40 -5.99 3.47
CA ILE A 119 -11.08 -6.25 2.04
C ILE A 119 -11.85 -5.31 1.10
N ASP A 120 -13.11 -5.04 1.40
CA ASP A 120 -13.99 -4.13 0.63
C ASP A 120 -14.64 -3.13 1.60
N PRO A 121 -13.88 -2.14 2.09
CA PRO A 121 -14.35 -1.19 3.10
C PRO A 121 -15.41 -0.24 2.52
N VAL A 122 -16.66 -0.38 2.96
CA VAL A 122 -17.80 0.45 2.53
C VAL A 122 -17.95 1.69 3.42
N CYS A 123 -17.49 1.62 4.68
CA CYS A 123 -17.73 2.66 5.70
C CYS A 123 -16.46 3.37 6.16
N ASP A 124 -15.32 3.09 5.57
CA ASP A 124 -14.00 3.57 6.01
C ASP A 124 -13.41 4.66 5.09
N ASP A 125 -14.27 5.42 4.42
CA ASP A 125 -13.85 6.49 3.48
C ASP A 125 -12.89 7.49 4.13
N GLU A 126 -13.03 7.76 5.44
CA GLU A 126 -12.17 8.68 6.20
C GLU A 126 -10.74 8.15 6.40
N TYR A 127 -10.53 6.82 6.36
CA TYR A 127 -9.21 6.19 6.44
C TYR A 127 -8.48 6.16 5.08
N MET A 128 -9.22 6.20 3.98
CA MET A 128 -8.65 6.01 2.64
C MET A 128 -7.58 7.04 2.26
N PRO A 129 -7.65 8.32 2.65
CA PRO A 129 -6.54 9.26 2.41
C PRO A 129 -5.23 8.81 3.08
N PHE A 130 -5.30 8.28 4.30
CA PHE A 130 -4.13 7.80 5.05
C PHE A 130 -3.54 6.55 4.43
N ILE A 131 -4.37 5.59 4.02
CA ILE A 131 -3.94 4.36 3.35
C ILE A 131 -3.29 4.67 2.01
N LYS A 132 -3.90 5.54 1.19
CA LYS A 132 -3.31 5.98 -0.09
C LYS A 132 -2.01 6.75 0.09
N ALA A 133 -1.89 7.55 1.15
CA ALA A 133 -0.64 8.24 1.47
C ALA A 133 0.43 7.23 1.90
N ALA A 134 0.08 6.24 2.71
CA ALA A 134 0.98 5.19 3.15
C ALA A 134 1.50 4.33 1.98
N ASP A 135 0.62 3.92 1.06
CA ASP A 135 0.99 3.22 -0.18
C ASP A 135 2.01 4.04 -1.00
N ARG A 136 1.76 5.35 -1.19
CA ARG A 136 2.70 6.24 -1.90
C ARG A 136 4.02 6.41 -1.16
N LEU A 137 4.00 6.53 0.16
CA LEU A 137 5.22 6.63 0.97
C LEU A 137 6.04 5.34 0.90
N SER A 138 5.41 4.17 0.97
CA SER A 138 6.09 2.89 0.74
C SER A 138 6.74 2.84 -0.66
N ALA A 139 6.03 3.29 -1.70
CA ALA A 139 6.60 3.39 -3.04
C ALA A 139 7.79 4.39 -3.12
N ILE A 140 7.74 5.51 -2.41
CA ILE A 140 8.86 6.47 -2.33
C ILE A 140 10.06 5.85 -1.61
N ILE A 141 9.83 5.14 -0.51
CA ILE A 141 10.88 4.43 0.24
C ILE A 141 11.61 3.44 -0.67
N LYS A 142 10.86 2.63 -1.42
CA LYS A 142 11.44 1.73 -2.43
C LYS A 142 12.30 2.48 -3.45
N CYS A 143 11.84 3.63 -3.94
CA CYS A 143 12.62 4.44 -4.88
C CYS A 143 13.92 4.98 -4.25
N ILE A 144 13.88 5.40 -2.98
CA ILE A 144 15.06 5.85 -2.23
C ILE A 144 16.08 4.70 -2.08
N GLU A 145 15.64 3.51 -1.72
CA GLU A 145 16.49 2.33 -1.58
C GLU A 145 17.19 1.96 -2.90
N GLU A 146 16.44 1.95 -4.00
CA GLU A 146 17.00 1.69 -5.34
C GLU A 146 17.99 2.78 -5.75
N ARG A 147 17.69 4.05 -5.51
CA ARG A 147 18.60 5.17 -5.77
C ARG A 147 19.87 5.09 -4.92
N LYS A 148 19.77 4.64 -3.67
CA LYS A 148 20.90 4.44 -2.75
C LYS A 148 21.89 3.39 -3.28
N THR A 149 21.40 2.36 -3.99
CA THR A 149 22.23 1.36 -4.66
C THR A 149 22.78 1.82 -6.03
N GLY A 150 22.48 3.06 -6.43
CA GLY A 150 22.92 3.63 -7.71
C GLY A 150 21.96 3.35 -8.88
N ASN A 151 20.81 2.77 -8.64
CA ASN A 151 19.78 2.53 -9.66
C ASN A 151 19.03 3.81 -10.01
N ARG A 152 19.35 4.40 -11.16
CA ARG A 152 18.76 5.66 -11.63
C ARG A 152 17.37 5.50 -12.26
N GLU A 153 16.94 4.27 -12.52
CA GLU A 153 15.66 3.99 -13.19
C GLU A 153 14.45 4.43 -12.34
N PHE A 154 14.61 4.48 -11.01
CA PHE A 154 13.55 4.86 -10.06
C PHE A 154 13.43 6.38 -9.80
N ILE A 155 14.33 7.23 -10.31
CA ILE A 155 14.32 8.68 -10.03
C ILE A 155 13.01 9.34 -10.47
N ALA A 156 12.55 9.07 -11.69
CA ALA A 156 11.30 9.65 -12.21
C ALA A 156 10.07 9.14 -11.46
N ALA A 157 10.09 7.90 -10.97
CA ALA A 157 9.03 7.34 -10.14
C ALA A 157 9.01 8.03 -8.76
N GLU A 158 10.16 8.23 -8.11
CA GLU A 158 10.30 8.96 -6.85
C GLU A 158 9.70 10.37 -6.97
N GLU A 159 10.08 11.13 -7.99
CA GLU A 159 9.57 12.49 -8.25
C GLU A 159 8.05 12.49 -8.46
N THR A 160 7.53 11.54 -9.23
CA THR A 160 6.10 11.41 -9.51
C THR A 160 5.30 11.11 -8.24
N GLN A 161 5.77 10.16 -7.42
CA GLN A 161 5.11 9.81 -6.16
C GLN A 161 5.21 10.95 -5.14
N MET A 162 6.36 11.64 -5.06
CA MET A 162 6.54 12.79 -4.19
C MET A 162 5.62 13.95 -4.56
N LYS A 163 5.42 14.21 -5.86
CA LYS A 163 4.46 15.21 -6.32
C LYS A 163 3.03 14.80 -5.94
N ALA A 164 2.65 13.56 -6.22
CA ALA A 164 1.31 13.07 -5.98
C ALA A 164 0.94 13.05 -4.48
N ILE A 165 1.87 12.74 -3.57
CA ILE A 165 1.59 12.78 -2.13
C ILE A 165 1.41 14.21 -1.62
N LYS A 166 2.19 15.18 -2.14
CA LYS A 166 2.02 16.60 -1.80
C LYS A 166 0.66 17.14 -2.26
N GLU A 167 0.17 16.69 -3.42
CA GLU A 167 -1.15 17.07 -3.95
C GLU A 167 -2.32 16.51 -3.13
N MET A 168 -2.07 15.49 -2.28
CA MET A 168 -3.10 14.96 -1.36
C MET A 168 -3.45 15.93 -0.23
N ASN A 169 -2.59 16.92 0.05
CA ASN A 169 -2.78 17.91 1.10
C ASN A 169 -3.10 17.27 2.48
N LEU A 170 -2.44 16.16 2.81
CA LEU A 170 -2.56 15.46 4.09
C LEU A 170 -1.44 15.93 5.04
N PRO A 171 -1.75 16.73 6.09
CA PRO A 171 -0.71 17.29 6.97
C PRO A 171 0.17 16.22 7.63
N ALA A 172 -0.41 15.09 8.03
CA ALA A 172 0.34 13.98 8.62
C ALA A 172 1.39 13.40 7.67
N ALA A 173 1.11 13.37 6.36
CA ALA A 173 2.08 12.91 5.37
C ALA A 173 3.27 13.89 5.23
N ASN A 174 3.03 15.20 5.36
CA ASN A 174 4.12 16.17 5.33
C ASN A 174 5.06 16.00 6.54
N VAL A 175 4.51 15.78 7.74
CA VAL A 175 5.31 15.48 8.94
C VAL A 175 6.13 14.21 8.72
N PHE A 176 5.53 13.14 8.17
CA PHE A 176 6.25 11.90 7.89
C PHE A 176 7.41 12.11 6.90
N ILE A 177 7.18 12.90 5.84
CA ILE A 177 8.20 13.22 4.83
C ILE A 177 9.36 14.02 5.46
N GLU A 178 9.07 14.95 6.36
CA GLU A 178 10.09 15.82 6.97
C GLU A 178 10.89 15.09 8.06
N GLU A 179 10.23 14.31 8.91
CA GLU A 179 10.84 13.73 10.10
C GLU A 179 11.39 12.32 9.92
N PHE A 180 10.72 11.48 9.09
CA PHE A 180 11.06 10.06 9.00
C PHE A 180 11.70 9.67 7.66
N LEU A 181 11.24 10.25 6.55
CA LEU A 181 11.69 9.83 5.22
C LEU A 181 13.20 10.02 5.00
N PRO A 182 13.88 11.06 5.51
CA PRO A 182 15.33 11.25 5.32
C PRO A 182 16.17 10.08 5.86
N ALA A 183 15.70 9.42 6.93
CA ALA A 183 16.42 8.32 7.58
C ALA A 183 16.57 7.08 6.67
N TYR A 184 15.70 6.88 5.68
CA TYR A 184 15.84 5.77 4.72
C TYR A 184 17.07 5.89 3.81
N SER A 185 17.69 7.07 3.75
CA SER A 185 18.95 7.27 3.03
C SER A 185 20.19 6.92 3.87
N LEU A 186 20.05 6.71 5.18
CA LEU A 186 21.14 6.45 6.10
C LEU A 186 21.63 4.99 6.02
N SER A 187 22.91 4.78 6.33
CA SER A 187 23.46 3.45 6.55
C SER A 187 23.07 2.91 7.92
N LEU A 188 23.29 1.62 8.15
CA LEU A 188 23.02 1.01 9.46
C LEU A 188 23.80 1.69 10.60
N ASP A 189 25.05 2.09 10.35
CA ASP A 189 25.89 2.77 11.34
C ASP A 189 25.41 4.19 11.66
N GLU A 190 24.76 4.86 10.70
CA GLU A 190 24.16 6.19 10.90
C GLU A 190 22.79 6.15 11.58
N LEU A 191 22.13 4.99 11.60
CA LEU A 191 20.86 4.77 12.30
C LEU A 191 21.03 4.47 13.79
N ASN A 192 22.27 4.19 14.25
CA ASN A 192 22.64 3.94 15.65
C ASN A 192 23.38 5.13 16.24
#